data_e478937ba5006ca2be9f466f4a56ffc3
#
_entry.id   e478937ba5006ca2be9f466f4a56ffc3
#
_cell.length_a   1.000
_cell.length_b   1.000
_cell.length_c   1.000
_cell.angle_alpha   90.00
_cell.angle_beta   90.00
_cell.angle_gamma   90.00
#
_symmetry.space_group_name_H-M   'P 1'
#
loop_
_entity.id
_entity.type
_entity.pdbx_description
1 polymer ?
#
loop_
_entity_poly.entity_id
_entity_poly.type
_entity_poly.pdbx_seq_one_letter_code
_entity_poly.pdbx_strand_id
1 'polypeptide(L)'
;MYEFKELYTIDFSNVKYYMEIHPIIQKALDFPDYYGGSLDALWDCLRDMVGEPIHIEIIGLEVIERKFGNYASKLIDTFRELKHYRNDKYSHQIQIEIISGETRVSLR
;
A
#
# COMPACT_ATOMS: atom_id res chain seq x y z
N MET A 1 -24.04 7.46 -6.21
CA MET A 1 -23.88 6.84 -4.87
C MET A 1 -22.41 6.57 -4.61
N TYR A 2 -21.95 6.94 -3.46
CA TYR A 2 -20.58 6.72 -3.07
C TYR A 2 -20.41 5.27 -2.64
N GLU A 3 -19.54 4.54 -3.31
CA GLU A 3 -19.31 3.15 -2.98
C GLU A 3 -18.08 2.99 -2.11
N PHE A 4 -18.28 2.38 -0.97
CA PHE A 4 -17.23 2.17 0.03
C PHE A 4 -16.49 0.88 -0.28
N LYS A 5 -15.18 0.95 -0.42
CA LYS A 5 -14.36 -0.23 -0.54
C LYS A 5 -13.52 -0.36 0.74
N GLU A 6 -13.91 -1.28 1.61
CA GLU A 6 -13.24 -1.46 2.89
C GLU A 6 -11.90 -2.16 2.77
N LEU A 7 -11.75 -3.04 1.78
CA LEU A 7 -10.53 -3.83 1.62
C LEU A 7 -9.89 -3.56 0.26
N TYR A 8 -8.61 -3.24 0.30
CA TYR A 8 -7.79 -3.10 -0.90
C TYR A 8 -6.71 -4.16 -0.86
N THR A 9 -6.52 -4.88 -1.95
CA THR A 9 -5.50 -5.92 -2.04
C THR A 9 -4.48 -5.55 -3.09
N ILE A 10 -3.21 -5.42 -2.69
CA ILE A 10 -2.09 -5.17 -3.59
C ILE A 10 -1.32 -6.47 -3.72
N ASP A 11 -1.28 -7.04 -4.92
CA ASP A 11 -0.63 -8.33 -5.15
C ASP A 11 0.58 -8.16 -6.05
N PHE A 12 1.77 -8.31 -5.48
CA PHE A 12 3.04 -8.22 -6.21
C PHE A 12 3.58 -9.58 -6.62
N SER A 13 2.82 -10.65 -6.42
CA SER A 13 3.31 -12.03 -6.63
C SER A 13 3.86 -12.27 -8.04
N ASN A 14 3.28 -11.61 -9.03
CA ASN A 14 3.63 -11.83 -10.43
C ASN A 14 4.46 -10.72 -11.06
N VAL A 15 5.01 -9.83 -10.24
CA VAL A 15 5.86 -8.74 -10.73
C VAL A 15 7.12 -9.30 -11.37
N LYS A 16 7.42 -8.87 -12.59
CA LYS A 16 8.63 -9.24 -13.33
C LYS A 16 9.61 -8.07 -13.43
N TYR A 17 9.09 -6.86 -13.61
CA TYR A 17 9.91 -5.69 -13.85
C TYR A 17 9.60 -4.60 -12.84
N TYR A 18 10.64 -3.83 -12.51
CA TYR A 18 10.52 -2.73 -11.56
C TYR A 18 9.40 -1.75 -11.94
N MET A 19 9.27 -1.44 -13.22
CA MET A 19 8.28 -0.48 -13.69
C MET A 19 6.83 -0.92 -13.51
N GLU A 20 6.60 -2.17 -13.14
CA GLU A 20 5.25 -2.68 -12.90
C GLU A 20 4.73 -2.36 -11.50
N ILE A 21 5.61 -2.01 -10.57
CA ILE A 21 5.26 -1.87 -9.16
C ILE A 21 4.17 -0.80 -8.96
N HIS A 22 4.40 0.41 -9.44
CA HIS A 22 3.45 1.50 -9.21
C HIS A 22 2.15 1.37 -10.00
N PRO A 23 2.13 0.86 -11.25
CA PRO A 23 0.87 0.54 -11.90
C PRO A 23 0.02 -0.47 -11.14
N ILE A 24 0.65 -1.45 -10.50
CA ILE A 24 -0.07 -2.43 -9.68
C ILE A 24 -0.72 -1.72 -8.47
N ILE A 25 0.02 -0.84 -7.81
CA ILE A 25 -0.49 -0.09 -6.67
C ILE A 25 -1.63 0.83 -7.11
N GLN A 26 -1.44 1.54 -8.22
CA GLN A 26 -2.45 2.45 -8.75
C GLN A 26 -3.78 1.74 -9.00
N LYS A 27 -3.71 0.59 -9.64
CA LYS A 27 -4.91 -0.18 -9.95
C LYS A 27 -5.55 -0.74 -8.69
N ALA A 28 -4.74 -1.25 -7.77
CA ALA A 28 -5.25 -1.87 -6.55
C ALA A 28 -5.94 -0.86 -5.63
N LEU A 29 -5.40 0.34 -5.52
CA LEU A 29 -5.91 1.37 -4.63
C LEU A 29 -6.81 2.39 -5.34
N ASP A 30 -7.04 2.16 -6.63
CA ASP A 30 -7.92 3.01 -7.44
C ASP A 30 -7.46 4.48 -7.44
N PHE A 31 -6.14 4.67 -7.58
CA PHE A 31 -5.57 6.01 -7.66
C PHE A 31 -5.90 6.65 -9.01
N PRO A 32 -5.97 7.98 -9.05
CA PRO A 32 -6.29 8.67 -10.29
C PRO A 32 -5.19 8.53 -11.35
N ASP A 33 -5.54 8.82 -12.60
CA ASP A 33 -4.62 8.70 -13.73
C ASP A 33 -3.36 9.55 -13.59
N TYR A 34 -3.43 10.61 -12.81
CA TYR A 34 -2.28 11.49 -12.61
C TYR A 34 -1.27 10.96 -11.57
N TYR A 35 -1.50 9.76 -11.06
CA TYR A 35 -0.55 9.15 -10.12
C TYR A 35 0.82 9.04 -10.78
N GLY A 36 1.83 9.68 -10.15
CA GLY A 36 3.14 9.86 -10.76
C GLY A 36 4.08 8.65 -10.70
N GLY A 37 3.69 7.56 -10.04
CA GLY A 37 4.51 6.36 -10.01
C GLY A 37 5.80 6.46 -9.21
N SER A 38 5.82 7.28 -8.17
CA SER A 38 6.97 7.41 -7.28
C SER A 38 6.53 7.22 -5.83
N LEU A 39 7.50 7.08 -4.92
CA LEU A 39 7.18 6.98 -3.50
C LEU A 39 6.53 8.25 -2.97
N ASP A 40 6.96 9.41 -3.47
CA ASP A 40 6.34 10.68 -3.08
C ASP A 40 4.89 10.76 -3.56
N ALA A 41 4.64 10.32 -4.81
CA ALA A 41 3.28 10.29 -5.34
C ALA A 41 2.42 9.28 -4.57
N LEU A 42 3.00 8.15 -4.20
CA LEU A 42 2.30 7.16 -3.38
C LEU A 42 1.88 7.77 -2.05
N TRP A 43 2.79 8.46 -1.37
CA TRP A 43 2.49 9.11 -0.10
C TRP A 43 1.35 10.13 -0.25
N ASP A 44 1.42 10.96 -1.29
CA ASP A 44 0.39 11.97 -1.52
C ASP A 44 -0.99 11.35 -1.72
N CYS A 45 -1.06 10.28 -2.51
CA CYS A 45 -2.34 9.61 -2.76
C CYS A 45 -2.84 8.85 -1.53
N LEU A 46 -1.94 8.26 -0.75
CA LEU A 46 -2.32 7.58 0.48
C LEU A 46 -2.93 8.56 1.49
N ARG A 47 -2.35 9.76 1.60
CA ARG A 47 -2.89 10.76 2.51
C ARG A 47 -4.33 11.14 2.15
N ASP A 48 -4.63 11.16 0.87
CA ASP A 48 -5.97 11.50 0.41
C ASP A 48 -7.01 10.44 0.79
N MET A 49 -6.58 9.25 1.14
CA MET A 49 -7.48 8.18 1.57
C MET A 49 -7.83 8.26 3.05
N VAL A 50 -7.09 9.06 3.83
CA VAL A 50 -7.31 9.16 5.28
C VAL A 50 -8.63 9.88 5.58
N GLY A 51 -9.34 9.38 6.58
CA GLY A 51 -10.63 9.95 6.98
C GLY A 51 -11.75 8.93 6.95
N GLU A 52 -11.51 7.79 6.31
CA GLU A 52 -12.45 6.69 6.24
C GLU A 52 -11.74 5.39 6.61
N PRO A 53 -12.46 4.38 7.13
CA PRO A 53 -11.81 3.12 7.48
C PRO A 53 -11.16 2.48 6.25
N ILE A 54 -9.89 2.12 6.37
CA ILE A 54 -9.11 1.56 5.27
C ILE A 54 -8.44 0.28 5.74
N HIS A 55 -8.59 -0.78 4.95
CA HIS A 55 -7.88 -2.04 5.18
C HIS A 55 -7.12 -2.38 3.90
N ILE A 56 -5.80 -2.42 4.00
CA ILE A 56 -4.93 -2.70 2.86
C ILE A 56 -4.18 -4.00 3.14
N GLU A 57 -4.25 -4.94 2.20
CA GLU A 57 -3.48 -6.18 2.25
C GLU A 57 -2.40 -6.12 1.17
N ILE A 58 -1.17 -6.40 1.55
CA ILE A 58 -0.04 -6.41 0.62
C ILE A 58 0.48 -7.84 0.50
N ILE A 59 0.34 -8.41 -0.69
CA ILE A 59 0.74 -9.78 -0.99
C ILE A 59 1.97 -9.75 -1.90
N GLY A 60 2.91 -10.65 -1.65
CA GLY A 60 4.06 -10.79 -2.54
C GLY A 60 5.17 -9.78 -2.32
N LEU A 61 5.21 -9.14 -1.15
CA LEU A 61 6.27 -8.18 -0.84
C LEU A 61 7.65 -8.85 -0.92
N GLU A 62 7.73 -10.13 -0.58
CA GLU A 62 8.99 -10.89 -0.66
C GLU A 62 9.51 -10.99 -2.10
N VAL A 63 8.62 -10.93 -3.09
CA VAL A 63 9.03 -10.90 -4.50
C VAL A 63 9.75 -9.58 -4.80
N ILE A 64 9.20 -8.47 -4.28
CA ILE A 64 9.83 -7.16 -4.45
C ILE A 64 11.21 -7.14 -3.78
N GLU A 65 11.30 -7.69 -2.57
CA GLU A 65 12.56 -7.73 -1.85
C GLU A 65 13.60 -8.56 -2.60
N ARG A 66 13.20 -9.74 -3.09
CA ARG A 66 14.11 -10.63 -3.81
C ARG A 66 14.61 -10.03 -5.12
N LYS A 67 13.72 -9.36 -5.85
CA LYS A 67 14.06 -8.84 -7.19
C LYS A 67 14.64 -7.42 -7.17
N PHE A 68 14.19 -6.61 -6.23
CA PHE A 68 14.50 -5.16 -6.26
C PHE A 68 15.07 -4.64 -4.95
N GLY A 69 15.42 -5.55 -4.04
CA GLY A 69 16.16 -5.22 -2.83
C GLY A 69 15.46 -4.22 -1.92
N ASN A 70 16.17 -3.14 -1.62
CA ASN A 70 15.71 -2.13 -0.64
C ASN A 70 14.41 -1.45 -0.99
N TYR A 71 13.94 -1.59 -2.22
CA TYR A 71 12.70 -0.94 -2.61
C TYR A 71 11.51 -1.47 -1.80
N ALA A 72 11.55 -2.73 -1.41
CA ALA A 72 10.52 -3.31 -0.53
C ALA A 72 10.43 -2.53 0.78
N SER A 73 11.59 -2.24 1.39
CA SER A 73 11.63 -1.48 2.64
C SER A 73 11.09 -0.07 2.46
N LYS A 74 11.43 0.57 1.34
CA LYS A 74 10.95 1.93 1.06
C LYS A 74 9.43 1.97 0.88
N LEU A 75 8.88 0.96 0.20
CA LEU A 75 7.43 0.84 0.06
C LEU A 75 6.76 0.70 1.43
N ILE A 76 7.28 -0.20 2.25
CA ILE A 76 6.70 -0.47 3.56
C ILE A 76 6.82 0.75 4.48
N ASP A 77 7.94 1.45 4.41
CA ASP A 77 8.10 2.68 5.21
C ASP A 77 7.06 3.72 4.84
N THR A 78 6.72 3.84 3.56
CA THR A 78 5.70 4.77 3.10
C THR A 78 4.32 4.39 3.66
N PHE A 79 3.99 3.11 3.62
CA PHE A 79 2.73 2.64 4.20
C PHE A 79 2.71 2.78 5.72
N ARG A 80 3.86 2.57 6.37
CA ARG A 80 3.95 2.74 7.82
C ARG A 80 3.75 4.20 8.23
N GLU A 81 4.24 5.15 7.42
CA GLU A 81 4.01 6.56 7.67
C GLU A 81 2.52 6.88 7.65
N LEU A 82 1.76 6.22 6.80
CA LEU A 82 0.31 6.44 6.77
C LEU A 82 -0.33 6.05 8.09
N LYS A 83 0.12 4.97 8.72
CA LYS A 83 -0.38 4.53 10.02
C LYS A 83 -0.18 5.59 11.10
N HIS A 84 0.87 6.40 10.96
CA HIS A 84 1.23 7.39 11.96
C HIS A 84 0.98 8.83 11.53
N TYR A 85 0.42 9.02 10.35
CA TYR A 85 0.18 10.34 9.78
C TYR A 85 -0.70 11.19 10.68
N ARG A 86 -1.75 10.60 11.19
CA ARG A 86 -2.60 11.22 12.19
C ARG A 86 -2.73 10.23 13.33
N ASN A 87 -1.85 10.36 14.29
CA ASN A 87 -1.77 9.40 15.39
C ASN A 87 -2.81 9.61 16.47
N ASP A 88 -3.89 10.33 16.16
CA ASP A 88 -4.97 10.58 17.10
C ASP A 88 -6.20 9.72 16.78
N LYS A 89 -7.22 10.32 16.18
CA LYS A 89 -8.51 9.65 16.04
C LYS A 89 -8.65 8.79 14.79
N TYR A 90 -7.72 8.90 13.81
CA TYR A 90 -7.86 8.18 12.56
C TYR A 90 -6.92 6.98 12.43
N SER A 91 -5.85 6.92 13.21
CA SER A 91 -4.86 5.86 13.06
C SER A 91 -5.44 4.46 13.30
N HIS A 92 -6.42 4.34 14.19
CA HIS A 92 -7.06 3.06 14.46
C HIS A 92 -7.98 2.58 13.33
N GLN A 93 -8.31 3.47 12.40
CA GLN A 93 -9.14 3.13 11.25
C GLN A 93 -8.32 2.66 10.05
N ILE A 94 -7.00 2.67 10.18
CA ILE A 94 -6.10 2.27 9.11
C ILE A 94 -5.44 0.97 9.50
N GLN A 95 -5.74 -0.09 8.76
CA GLN A 95 -5.16 -1.40 8.99
C GLN A 95 -4.40 -1.81 7.73
N ILE A 96 -3.13 -2.13 7.90
CA ILE A 96 -2.27 -2.55 6.80
C ILE A 96 -1.64 -3.88 7.20
N GLU A 97 -1.82 -4.89 6.38
CA GLU A 97 -1.29 -6.23 6.63
C GLU A 97 -0.39 -6.67 5.50
N ILE A 98 0.70 -7.33 5.87
CA ILE A 98 1.62 -7.93 4.91
C ILE A 98 1.38 -9.43 4.95
N ILE A 99 1.04 -10.00 3.81
CA ILE A 99 0.70 -11.41 3.71
C ILE A 99 1.79 -12.14 2.93
N SER A 100 2.38 -13.16 3.55
CA SER A 100 3.41 -13.98 2.93
C SER A 100 3.05 -15.45 3.20
N GLY A 101 2.54 -16.13 2.17
CA GLY A 101 2.07 -17.49 2.33
C GLY A 101 0.92 -17.54 3.33
N GLU A 102 1.11 -18.29 4.42
CA GLU A 102 0.12 -18.41 5.48
C GLU A 102 0.33 -17.39 6.60
N THR A 103 1.39 -16.58 6.50
CA THR A 103 1.73 -15.60 7.52
C THR A 103 1.08 -14.25 7.22
N ARG A 104 0.50 -13.65 8.25
CA ARG A 104 -0.14 -12.34 8.15
C ARG A 104 0.39 -11.46 9.26
N VAL A 105 1.02 -10.36 8.90
CA VAL A 105 1.65 -9.44 9.85
C VAL A 105 1.00 -8.06 9.72
N SER A 106 0.48 -7.54 10.84
CA SER A 106 -0.08 -6.19 10.87
C SER A 106 1.03 -5.17 10.99
N LEU A 107 0.98 -4.16 10.16
CA LEU A 107 1.92 -3.06 10.19
C LEU A 107 1.53 -2.09 11.30
N ARG A 108 2.50 -1.70 12.12
CA ARG A 108 2.26 -0.79 13.26
C ARG A 108 2.94 0.54 13.06
#